data_c64c63cacbf102bda40a2d5f9edd162e
#
_entry.id   c64c63cacbf102bda40a2d5f9edd162e
#
_cell.length_a   1.000
_cell.length_b   1.000
_cell.length_c   1.000
_cell.angle_alpha   90.00
_cell.angle_beta   90.00
_cell.angle_gamma   90.00
#
_symmetry.space_group_name_H-M   'P 1'
#
loop_
_entity.id
_entity.type
_entity.pdbx_description
1 polymer ?
#
loop_
_entity_poly.entity_id
_entity_poly.type
_entity_poly.pdbx_seq_one_letter_code
_entity_poly.pdbx_strand_id
1 'polypeptide(L)'
;LQLSGTVVRRVKWLEDGILVDGVRVNTRFCPAAGQVLSVRLSDPVRNSGIVPAPGPLDIVHEDDDLIVLNKSAGVPVHPGPGHFSDTLGNFLVDYYEKTGQEADFHPVHRLDRGTSGLLVAAKHPHAQEVLKNQLHTEDFRRVYLAVCEGLPDPPAGVIDAPLGPKPGSLMEQMVRPDGKPARTKYG
;
A
#
# COMPACT_ATOMS: atom_id res chain seq x y z
N LEU A 1 -16.45 11.07 -11.08
CA LEU A 1 -15.58 10.67 -9.97
C LEU A 1 -15.52 9.15 -9.92
N GLN A 2 -14.33 8.56 -10.13
CA GLN A 2 -14.13 7.10 -10.04
C GLN A 2 -13.89 6.70 -8.56
N LEU A 3 -14.82 7.07 -7.67
CA LEU A 3 -14.76 6.65 -6.27
C LEU A 3 -15.35 5.25 -6.13
N SER A 4 -14.65 4.39 -5.40
CA SER A 4 -15.18 3.06 -5.12
C SER A 4 -16.38 3.12 -4.18
N GLY A 5 -17.27 2.12 -4.28
CA GLY A 5 -18.39 1.98 -3.35
C GLY A 5 -17.94 1.85 -1.89
N THR A 6 -16.71 1.43 -1.64
CA THR A 6 -16.13 1.33 -0.29
C THR A 6 -15.83 2.71 0.29
N VAL A 7 -15.20 3.59 -0.49
CA VAL A 7 -14.94 4.98 -0.09
C VAL A 7 -16.26 5.68 0.18
N VAL A 8 -17.23 5.61 -0.74
CA VAL A 8 -18.55 6.24 -0.56
C VAL A 8 -19.26 5.73 0.69
N ARG A 9 -19.26 4.41 0.94
CA ARG A 9 -19.88 3.84 2.17
C ARG A 9 -19.25 4.35 3.45
N ARG A 10 -17.93 4.60 3.43
CA ARG A 10 -17.17 5.09 4.58
C ARG A 10 -17.49 6.56 4.90
N VAL A 11 -17.47 7.42 3.88
CA VAL A 11 -17.58 8.87 4.09
C VAL A 11 -19.01 9.37 4.18
N LYS A 12 -20.00 8.64 3.66
CA LYS A 12 -21.41 9.12 3.61
C LYS A 12 -22.03 9.44 4.98
N TRP A 13 -21.44 8.95 6.08
CA TRP A 13 -21.92 9.19 7.44
C TRP A 13 -21.20 10.33 8.15
N LEU A 14 -20.06 10.80 7.59
CA LEU A 14 -19.32 11.94 8.15
C LEU A 14 -20.05 13.24 7.85
N GLU A 15 -19.94 14.23 8.74
CA GLU A 15 -20.59 15.53 8.54
C GLU A 15 -20.05 16.25 7.31
N ASP A 16 -18.75 16.17 7.07
CA ASP A 16 -18.01 16.72 5.94
C ASP A 16 -17.68 15.68 4.85
N GLY A 17 -18.31 14.52 4.91
CA GLY A 17 -17.98 13.39 4.04
C GLY A 17 -18.34 13.60 2.58
N ILE A 18 -19.52 14.16 2.29
CA ILE A 18 -20.01 14.48 0.94
C ILE A 18 -20.71 15.82 1.00
N LEU A 19 -20.17 16.80 0.32
CA LEU A 19 -20.72 18.15 0.27
C LEU A 19 -21.01 18.58 -1.17
N VAL A 20 -22.06 19.37 -1.37
CA VAL A 20 -22.29 20.11 -2.63
C VAL A 20 -22.41 21.58 -2.26
N ASP A 21 -21.55 22.41 -2.87
CA ASP A 21 -21.41 23.83 -2.56
C ASP A 21 -21.24 24.10 -1.05
N GLY A 22 -20.48 23.22 -0.38
CA GLY A 22 -20.21 23.29 1.07
C GLY A 22 -21.34 22.75 1.96
N VAL A 23 -22.48 22.33 1.39
CA VAL A 23 -23.63 21.81 2.15
C VAL A 23 -23.64 20.29 2.09
N ARG A 24 -23.79 19.62 3.25
CA ARG A 24 -23.86 18.17 3.35
C ARG A 24 -25.04 17.60 2.56
N VAL A 25 -24.74 16.58 1.75
CA VAL A 25 -25.75 15.86 0.98
C VAL A 25 -25.66 14.35 1.20
N ASN A 26 -26.71 13.64 0.88
CA ASN A 26 -26.69 12.17 0.89
C ASN A 26 -26.33 11.61 -0.50
N THR A 27 -26.05 10.31 -0.57
CA THR A 27 -25.64 9.62 -1.79
C THR A 27 -26.72 9.51 -2.89
N ARG A 28 -27.94 10.00 -2.64
CA ARG A 28 -29.03 10.07 -3.63
C ARG A 28 -29.16 11.45 -4.25
N PHE A 29 -28.43 12.43 -3.72
CA PHE A 29 -28.43 13.78 -4.26
C PHE A 29 -27.82 13.79 -5.67
N CYS A 30 -28.46 14.47 -6.59
CA CYS A 30 -27.97 14.65 -7.96
C CYS A 30 -27.51 16.11 -8.13
N PRO A 31 -26.20 16.38 -8.17
CA PRO A 31 -25.70 17.73 -8.38
C PRO A 31 -26.13 18.27 -9.76
N ALA A 32 -26.51 19.54 -9.81
CA ALA A 32 -26.75 20.26 -11.04
C ALA A 32 -25.43 20.69 -11.69
N ALA A 33 -25.47 21.00 -12.99
CA ALA A 33 -24.31 21.54 -13.69
C ALA A 33 -23.85 22.86 -13.03
N GLY A 34 -22.54 22.99 -12.79
CA GLY A 34 -21.92 24.15 -12.15
C GLY A 34 -21.78 24.04 -10.62
N GLN A 35 -22.42 23.09 -9.97
CA GLN A 35 -22.20 22.85 -8.54
C GLN A 35 -20.87 22.14 -8.25
N VAL A 36 -20.24 22.47 -7.12
CA VAL A 36 -18.98 21.85 -6.66
C VAL A 36 -19.29 20.68 -5.73
N LEU A 37 -18.95 19.48 -6.15
CA LEU A 37 -19.01 18.28 -5.32
C LEU A 37 -17.66 18.08 -4.62
N SER A 38 -17.68 18.09 -3.29
CA SER A 38 -16.52 17.78 -2.45
C SER A 38 -16.74 16.46 -1.73
N VAL A 39 -15.72 15.60 -1.75
CA VAL A 39 -15.75 14.31 -1.05
C VAL A 39 -14.48 14.17 -0.22
N ARG A 40 -14.65 13.87 1.07
CA ARG A 40 -13.53 13.64 1.98
C ARG A 40 -12.83 12.32 1.64
N LEU A 41 -11.53 12.34 1.47
CA LEU A 41 -10.71 11.13 1.21
C LEU A 41 -9.83 10.76 2.40
N SER A 42 -9.49 11.73 3.28
CA SER A 42 -8.65 11.52 4.46
C SER A 42 -9.26 10.52 5.46
N ASP A 43 -8.42 9.94 6.28
CA ASP A 43 -8.78 9.03 7.37
C ASP A 43 -8.83 9.78 8.71
N PRO A 44 -10.00 10.38 9.10
CA PRO A 44 -10.11 11.12 10.35
C PRO A 44 -9.93 10.22 11.59
N VAL A 45 -10.18 8.93 11.43
CA VAL A 45 -9.97 7.91 12.46
C VAL A 45 -9.13 6.81 11.88
N ARG A 46 -7.95 6.59 12.45
CA ARG A 46 -7.08 5.47 12.06
C ARG A 46 -7.74 4.15 12.44
N ASN A 47 -7.84 3.25 11.47
CA ASN A 47 -8.48 1.95 11.65
C ASN A 47 -7.50 0.77 11.47
N SER A 48 -6.22 1.04 11.20
CA SER A 48 -5.19 -0.01 11.04
C SER A 48 -4.91 -0.77 12.33
N GLY A 49 -5.20 -0.18 13.49
CA GLY A 49 -4.83 -0.74 14.80
C GLY A 49 -3.31 -0.77 15.05
N ILE A 50 -2.53 -0.09 14.20
CA ILE A 50 -1.08 -0.02 14.33
C ILE A 50 -0.73 0.99 15.42
N VAL A 51 0.01 0.54 16.41
CA VAL A 51 0.49 1.39 17.51
C VAL A 51 1.61 2.30 17.00
N PRO A 52 1.52 3.64 17.17
CA PRO A 52 2.60 4.53 16.82
C PRO A 52 3.87 4.20 17.60
N ALA A 53 5.00 4.16 16.92
CA ALA A 53 6.30 4.01 17.55
C ALA A 53 7.37 4.75 16.75
N PRO A 54 8.29 5.48 17.40
CA PRO A 54 9.33 6.20 16.70
C PRO A 54 10.33 5.25 16.04
N GLY A 55 10.77 5.58 14.84
CA GLY A 55 11.78 4.83 14.13
C GLY A 55 12.25 5.54 12.87
N PRO A 56 13.30 5.01 12.22
CA PRO A 56 13.88 5.65 11.05
C PRO A 56 12.94 5.55 9.84
N LEU A 57 12.68 6.68 9.19
CA LEU A 57 11.99 6.79 7.92
C LEU A 57 12.90 7.52 6.93
N ASP A 58 13.18 6.90 5.81
CA ASP A 58 13.83 7.52 4.66
C ASP A 58 12.75 7.82 3.62
N ILE A 59 12.24 9.07 3.66
CA ILE A 59 11.15 9.54 2.80
C ILE A 59 11.75 10.06 1.50
N VAL A 60 11.43 9.40 0.39
CA VAL A 60 11.90 9.74 -0.97
C VAL A 60 10.95 10.73 -1.64
N HIS A 61 9.65 10.57 -1.41
CA HIS A 61 8.60 11.45 -1.93
C HIS A 61 7.39 11.43 -1.01
N GLU A 62 6.70 12.55 -0.93
CA GLU A 62 5.45 12.68 -0.20
C GLU A 62 4.58 13.76 -0.83
N ASP A 63 3.28 13.47 -0.98
CA ASP A 63 2.24 14.40 -1.37
C ASP A 63 0.96 14.16 -0.55
N ASP A 64 -0.18 14.68 -0.99
CA ASP A 64 -1.47 14.55 -0.28
C ASP A 64 -2.04 13.13 -0.35
N ASP A 65 -1.68 12.34 -1.35
CA ASP A 65 -2.26 11.04 -1.63
C ASP A 65 -1.36 9.86 -1.22
N LEU A 66 -0.04 10.02 -1.33
CA LEU A 66 0.91 8.92 -1.12
C LEU A 66 2.24 9.37 -0.49
N ILE A 67 2.96 8.38 0.02
CA ILE A 67 4.34 8.52 0.48
C ILE A 67 5.18 7.37 -0.09
N VAL A 68 6.39 7.69 -0.56
CA VAL A 68 7.38 6.73 -1.04
C VAL A 68 8.53 6.68 -0.03
N LEU A 69 8.79 5.50 0.48
CA LEU A 69 9.81 5.24 1.49
C LEU A 69 10.91 4.35 0.91
N ASN A 70 12.16 4.65 1.21
CA ASN A 70 13.28 3.74 0.99
C ASN A 70 13.45 2.86 2.23
N LYS A 71 12.82 1.67 2.21
CA LYS A 71 12.85 0.75 3.34
C LYS A 71 14.23 0.14 3.54
N SER A 72 14.77 0.22 4.72
CA SER A 72 16.00 -0.50 5.09
C SER A 72 15.77 -2.02 5.19
N ALA A 73 16.79 -2.80 4.89
CA ALA A 73 16.80 -4.23 5.20
C ALA A 73 16.70 -4.47 6.71
N GLY A 74 16.08 -5.55 7.12
CA GLY A 74 15.86 -5.91 8.53
C GLY A 74 14.58 -5.37 9.13
N VAL A 75 13.95 -4.31 8.56
CA VAL A 75 12.70 -3.72 9.04
C VAL A 75 11.50 -4.41 8.39
N PRO A 76 10.58 -4.98 9.16
CA PRO A 76 9.32 -5.51 8.63
C PRO A 76 8.40 -4.36 8.15
N VAL A 77 7.53 -4.66 7.18
CA VAL A 77 6.57 -3.66 6.68
C VAL A 77 5.38 -3.49 7.63
N HIS A 78 4.83 -4.60 8.11
CA HIS A 78 3.65 -4.63 8.99
C HIS A 78 3.95 -5.23 10.35
N PRO A 79 3.23 -4.83 11.41
CA PRO A 79 3.21 -5.57 12.67
C PRO A 79 2.81 -7.02 12.48
N GLY A 80 3.42 -7.88 13.28
CA GLY A 80 3.19 -9.31 13.26
C GLY A 80 3.86 -10.01 14.46
N PRO A 81 3.81 -11.34 14.54
CA PRO A 81 4.42 -12.08 15.64
C PRO A 81 5.89 -11.71 15.84
N GLY A 82 6.24 -11.24 17.03
CA GLY A 82 7.58 -10.80 17.40
C GLY A 82 7.97 -9.39 16.93
N HIS A 83 7.10 -8.68 16.21
CA HIS A 83 7.33 -7.33 15.69
C HIS A 83 6.08 -6.48 15.86
N PHE A 84 5.90 -5.87 17.04
CA PHE A 84 4.68 -5.12 17.37
C PHE A 84 4.84 -3.60 17.25
N SER A 85 6.08 -3.09 17.41
CA SER A 85 6.37 -1.65 17.43
C SER A 85 7.63 -1.25 16.65
N ASP A 86 8.24 -2.17 15.92
CA ASP A 86 9.50 -2.00 15.20
C ASP A 86 9.34 -2.16 13.68
N THR A 87 8.15 -1.88 13.17
CA THR A 87 7.82 -2.01 11.75
C THR A 87 7.69 -0.66 11.05
N LEU A 88 7.82 -0.67 9.75
CA LEU A 88 7.63 0.54 8.93
C LEU A 88 6.25 1.17 9.16
N GLY A 89 5.21 0.34 9.35
CA GLY A 89 3.86 0.81 9.66
C GLY A 89 3.79 1.57 10.98
N ASN A 90 4.49 1.10 12.04
CA ASN A 90 4.54 1.80 13.32
C ASN A 90 5.22 3.16 13.19
N PHE A 91 6.36 3.21 12.46
CA PHE A 91 7.13 4.44 12.26
C PHE A 91 6.35 5.47 11.45
N LEU A 92 5.63 5.01 10.42
CA LEU A 92 4.85 5.89 9.58
C LEU A 92 3.62 6.46 10.30
N VAL A 93 2.93 5.66 11.11
CA VAL A 93 1.81 6.15 11.92
C VAL A 93 2.28 7.18 12.94
N ASP A 94 3.44 6.96 13.60
CA ASP A 94 4.06 7.94 14.51
C ASP A 94 4.44 9.24 13.78
N TYR A 95 4.96 9.13 12.56
CA TYR A 95 5.26 10.29 11.71
C TYR A 95 4.00 11.10 11.40
N TYR A 96 2.91 10.46 10.99
CA TYR A 96 1.64 11.13 10.71
C TYR A 96 1.06 11.83 11.95
N GLU A 97 1.19 11.22 13.14
CA GLU A 97 0.78 11.88 14.40
C GLU A 97 1.58 13.13 14.68
N LYS A 98 2.91 13.03 14.60
CA LYS A 98 3.81 14.16 14.89
C LYS A 98 3.66 15.32 13.91
N THR A 99 3.28 15.03 12.67
CA THR A 99 3.08 16.03 11.61
C THR A 99 1.61 16.49 11.50
N GLY A 100 0.71 15.98 12.35
CA GLY A 100 -0.70 16.37 12.36
C GLY A 100 -1.48 15.93 11.13
N GLN A 101 -1.06 14.86 10.45
CA GLN A 101 -1.70 14.39 9.24
C GLN A 101 -2.86 13.43 9.56
N GLU A 102 -4.00 13.65 8.91
CA GLU A 102 -5.15 12.73 8.92
C GLU A 102 -4.93 11.58 7.93
N ALA A 103 -3.96 10.73 8.22
CA ALA A 103 -3.55 9.62 7.38
C ALA A 103 -3.36 8.35 8.20
N ASP A 104 -3.43 7.18 7.53
CA ASP A 104 -3.14 5.88 8.13
C ASP A 104 -2.18 5.09 7.20
N PHE A 105 -1.69 3.96 7.67
CA PHE A 105 -0.79 3.12 6.91
C PHE A 105 -1.54 2.25 5.90
N HIS A 106 -1.54 2.64 4.64
CA HIS A 106 -2.16 1.93 3.53
C HIS A 106 -1.11 1.49 2.49
N PRO A 107 -0.27 0.48 2.77
CA PRO A 107 0.75 0.07 1.81
C PRO A 107 0.12 -0.47 0.52
N VAL A 108 0.69 -0.08 -0.60
CA VAL A 108 0.25 -0.50 -1.93
C VAL A 108 0.79 -1.89 -2.24
N HIS A 109 2.02 -2.16 -1.84
CA HIS A 109 2.69 -3.46 -1.95
C HIS A 109 3.55 -3.74 -0.72
N ARG A 110 4.23 -4.88 -0.70
CA ARG A 110 5.13 -5.27 0.38
C ARG A 110 6.53 -5.53 -0.16
N LEU A 111 7.51 -5.31 0.72
CA LEU A 111 8.86 -5.86 0.63
C LEU A 111 9.07 -6.81 1.80
N ASP A 112 9.83 -7.86 1.59
CA ASP A 112 10.21 -8.77 2.66
C ASP A 112 11.12 -8.07 3.68
N ARG A 113 11.25 -8.64 4.88
CA ARG A 113 12.07 -8.05 5.95
C ARG A 113 13.52 -7.82 5.50
N GLY A 114 14.12 -8.81 4.84
CA GLY A 114 15.50 -8.74 4.35
C GLY A 114 15.69 -7.90 3.09
N THR A 115 14.60 -7.50 2.41
CA THR A 115 14.66 -6.71 1.19
C THR A 115 14.67 -5.22 1.53
N SER A 116 15.56 -4.45 0.91
CA SER A 116 15.59 -2.99 0.96
C SER A 116 15.04 -2.39 -0.33
N GLY A 117 14.75 -1.08 -0.31
CA GLY A 117 14.35 -0.31 -1.48
C GLY A 117 12.97 0.33 -1.38
N LEU A 118 12.45 0.79 -2.51
CA LEU A 118 11.27 1.64 -2.54
C LEU A 118 9.99 0.90 -2.19
N LEU A 119 9.23 1.48 -1.29
CA LEU A 119 7.89 1.04 -0.90
C LEU A 119 6.93 2.22 -1.00
N VAL A 120 5.80 2.00 -1.67
CA VAL A 120 4.72 2.99 -1.79
C VAL A 120 3.64 2.68 -0.77
N ALA A 121 3.28 3.67 0.03
CA ALA A 121 2.09 3.65 0.88
C ALA A 121 1.17 4.80 0.52
N ALA A 122 -0.12 4.55 0.44
CA ALA A 122 -1.13 5.58 0.30
C ALA A 122 -1.48 6.16 1.68
N LYS A 123 -1.90 7.40 1.70
CA LYS A 123 -2.33 8.10 2.92
C LYS A 123 -3.80 7.85 3.25
N HIS A 124 -4.58 7.41 2.27
CA HIS A 124 -6.00 7.11 2.43
C HIS A 124 -6.45 5.95 1.51
N PRO A 125 -7.60 5.30 1.80
CA PRO A 125 -8.03 4.09 1.09
C PRO A 125 -8.30 4.27 -0.40
N HIS A 126 -8.73 5.46 -0.83
CA HIS A 126 -8.98 5.72 -2.24
C HIS A 126 -7.68 5.67 -3.05
N ALA A 127 -6.64 6.37 -2.60
CA ALA A 127 -5.34 6.32 -3.25
C ALA A 127 -4.76 4.89 -3.25
N GLN A 128 -4.92 4.15 -2.13
CA GLN A 128 -4.50 2.75 -2.07
C GLN A 128 -5.18 1.89 -3.12
N GLU A 129 -6.48 2.06 -3.31
CA GLU A 129 -7.26 1.30 -4.30
C GLU A 129 -6.82 1.62 -5.73
N VAL A 130 -6.67 2.92 -6.05
CA VAL A 130 -6.20 3.37 -7.38
C VAL A 130 -4.81 2.79 -7.67
N LEU A 131 -3.87 2.91 -6.74
CA LEU A 131 -2.51 2.41 -6.90
C LEU A 131 -2.44 0.88 -6.95
N LYS A 132 -3.25 0.16 -6.16
CA LYS A 132 -3.34 -1.31 -6.23
C LYS A 132 -3.86 -1.81 -7.58
N ASN A 133 -4.78 -1.10 -8.21
CA ASN A 133 -5.26 -1.44 -9.54
C ASN A 133 -4.16 -1.30 -10.61
N GLN A 134 -3.16 -0.44 -10.37
CA GLN A 134 -2.01 -0.27 -11.27
C GLN A 134 -0.93 -1.34 -11.09
N LEU A 135 -0.90 -2.09 -9.97
CA LEU A 135 0.16 -3.07 -9.67
C LEU A 135 0.34 -4.16 -10.73
N HIS A 136 -0.68 -4.40 -11.54
CA HIS A 136 -0.69 -5.43 -12.59
C HIS A 136 -0.68 -4.84 -13.99
N THR A 137 -0.45 -3.53 -14.11
CA THR A 137 -0.33 -2.82 -15.39
C THR A 137 1.14 -2.48 -15.67
N GLU A 138 1.42 -1.99 -16.88
CA GLU A 138 2.75 -1.50 -17.25
C GLU A 138 3.12 -0.16 -16.56
N ASP A 139 2.14 0.53 -15.96
CA ASP A 139 2.35 1.82 -15.32
C ASP A 139 3.04 1.68 -13.95
N PHE A 140 2.92 0.51 -13.31
CA PHE A 140 3.54 0.22 -12.02
C PHE A 140 4.53 -0.94 -12.14
N ARG A 141 5.81 -0.62 -12.35
CA ARG A 141 6.87 -1.62 -12.49
C ARG A 141 7.63 -1.79 -11.19
N ARG A 142 7.88 -3.04 -10.82
CA ARG A 142 8.75 -3.42 -9.70
C ARG A 142 10.02 -4.01 -10.26
N VAL A 143 11.13 -3.30 -10.10
CA VAL A 143 12.46 -3.74 -10.55
C VAL A 143 13.31 -4.01 -9.32
N TYR A 144 13.99 -5.14 -9.32
CA TYR A 144 14.84 -5.60 -8.23
C TYR A 144 16.24 -5.87 -8.73
N LEU A 145 17.23 -5.58 -7.90
CA LEU A 145 18.58 -6.09 -8.05
C LEU A 145 18.76 -7.25 -7.05
N ALA A 146 19.16 -8.42 -7.55
CA ALA A 146 19.39 -9.58 -6.73
C ALA A 146 20.81 -10.15 -6.96
N VAL A 147 21.46 -10.58 -5.88
CA VAL A 147 22.71 -11.34 -5.95
C VAL A 147 22.35 -12.81 -5.88
N CYS A 148 22.80 -13.57 -6.89
CA CYS A 148 22.54 -15.00 -7.01
C CYS A 148 23.85 -15.80 -6.92
N GLU A 149 23.77 -17.04 -6.46
CA GLU A 149 24.86 -18.01 -6.63
C GLU A 149 24.80 -18.55 -8.05
N GLY A 150 25.98 -18.59 -8.72
CA GLY A 150 26.10 -19.04 -10.12
C GLY A 150 25.61 -18.01 -11.14
N LEU A 151 25.45 -18.45 -12.37
CA LEU A 151 24.96 -17.66 -13.49
C LEU A 151 23.67 -18.26 -14.00
N PRO A 152 22.62 -17.44 -14.21
CA PRO A 152 21.41 -17.93 -14.87
C PRO A 152 21.73 -18.41 -16.30
N ASP A 153 21.14 -19.53 -16.69
CA ASP A 153 21.22 -20.07 -18.06
C ASP A 153 19.78 -20.34 -18.57
N PRO A 154 19.30 -19.61 -19.58
CA PRO A 154 19.94 -18.49 -20.29
C PRO A 154 20.17 -17.25 -19.40
N PRO A 155 21.07 -16.31 -19.81
CA PRO A 155 21.40 -15.12 -19.00
C PRO A 155 20.25 -14.12 -18.86
N ALA A 156 19.22 -14.23 -19.69
CA ALA A 156 18.00 -13.43 -19.62
C ALA A 156 16.79 -14.28 -20.00
N GLY A 157 15.65 -14.04 -19.38
CA GLY A 157 14.46 -14.83 -19.66
C GLY A 157 13.24 -14.47 -18.83
N VAL A 158 12.26 -15.36 -18.87
CA VAL A 158 11.04 -15.30 -18.08
C VAL A 158 10.87 -16.62 -17.34
N ILE A 159 10.75 -16.55 -16.02
CA ILE A 159 10.31 -17.67 -15.20
C ILE A 159 8.79 -17.49 -15.02
N ASP A 160 8.02 -18.44 -15.56
CA ASP A 160 6.56 -18.49 -15.45
C ASP A 160 6.21 -19.82 -14.77
N ALA A 161 6.07 -19.78 -13.45
CA ALA A 161 5.84 -20.98 -12.66
C ALA A 161 5.01 -20.67 -11.42
N PRO A 162 3.96 -21.47 -11.14
CA PRO A 162 3.10 -21.22 -9.98
C PRO A 162 3.85 -21.50 -8.68
N LEU A 163 3.66 -20.61 -7.69
CA LEU A 163 4.31 -20.69 -6.37
C LEU A 163 3.29 -20.99 -5.28
N GLY A 164 3.65 -21.86 -4.38
CA GLY A 164 2.85 -22.19 -3.20
C GLY A 164 3.71 -22.54 -1.99
N PRO A 165 3.10 -22.63 -0.79
CA PRO A 165 3.82 -22.95 0.44
C PRO A 165 4.56 -24.28 0.34
N LYS A 166 5.81 -24.28 0.79
CA LYS A 166 6.58 -25.51 0.92
C LYS A 166 6.05 -26.32 2.11
N PRO A 167 5.75 -27.61 1.94
CA PRO A 167 5.32 -28.46 3.05
C PRO A 167 6.28 -28.40 4.23
N GLY A 168 5.73 -28.17 5.44
CA GLY A 168 6.53 -28.05 6.67
C GLY A 168 7.20 -26.69 6.90
N SER A 169 7.03 -25.72 6.02
CA SER A 169 7.51 -24.35 6.21
C SER A 169 6.38 -23.35 6.22
N LEU A 170 6.43 -22.39 7.14
CA LEU A 170 5.49 -21.25 7.21
C LEU A 170 5.92 -20.08 6.31
N MET A 171 7.18 -20.07 5.86
CA MET A 171 7.75 -18.91 5.16
C MET A 171 8.24 -19.23 3.74
N GLU A 172 8.70 -20.46 3.50
CA GLU A 172 9.25 -20.82 2.21
C GLU A 172 8.17 -21.13 1.18
N GLN A 173 8.39 -20.63 -0.03
CA GLN A 173 7.58 -20.93 -1.20
C GLN A 173 8.34 -21.85 -2.14
N MET A 174 7.62 -22.69 -2.87
CA MET A 174 8.19 -23.56 -3.90
C MET A 174 7.30 -23.57 -5.14
N VAL A 175 7.86 -24.00 -6.27
CA VAL A 175 7.06 -24.24 -7.47
C VAL A 175 6.14 -25.44 -7.23
N ARG A 176 4.84 -25.24 -7.42
CA ARG A 176 3.81 -26.26 -7.23
C ARG A 176 2.69 -26.10 -8.27
N PRO A 177 2.14 -27.19 -8.83
CA PRO A 177 1.05 -27.11 -9.81
C PRO A 177 -0.23 -26.46 -9.28
N ASP A 178 -0.49 -26.58 -7.97
CA ASP A 178 -1.63 -25.99 -7.25
C ASP A 178 -1.30 -24.61 -6.64
N GLY A 179 -0.15 -24.04 -6.95
CA GLY A 179 0.30 -22.73 -6.51
C GLY A 179 -0.40 -21.58 -7.22
N LYS A 180 -0.16 -20.36 -6.72
CA LYS A 180 -0.63 -19.14 -7.39
C LYS A 180 0.25 -18.84 -8.60
N PRO A 181 -0.33 -18.38 -9.73
CA PRO A 181 0.47 -17.94 -10.88
C PRO A 181 1.50 -16.88 -10.45
N ALA A 182 2.75 -17.08 -10.88
CA ALA A 182 3.84 -16.15 -10.61
C ALA A 182 4.73 -16.05 -11.84
N ARG A 183 5.12 -14.82 -12.18
CA ARG A 183 5.92 -14.54 -13.37
C ARG A 183 7.01 -13.53 -13.04
N THR A 184 8.25 -13.86 -13.36
CA THR A 184 9.43 -13.00 -13.16
C THR A 184 10.21 -12.92 -14.45
N LYS A 185 10.46 -11.70 -14.93
CA LYS A 185 11.41 -11.44 -16.02
C LYS A 185 12.75 -11.10 -15.40
N TYR A 186 13.83 -11.65 -15.93
CA TYR A 186 15.19 -11.38 -15.47
C TYR A 186 16.16 -11.17 -16.65
N GLY A 187 17.28 -10.49 -16.39
CA GLY A 187 18.33 -10.20 -17.34
C GLY A 187 19.49 -9.47 -16.71
#